data_f04e550a8b18f9ba810579cc281afc6b
#
_entry.id   f04e550a8b18f9ba810579cc281afc6b
#
_cell.length_a   1.000
_cell.length_b   1.000
_cell.length_c   1.000
_cell.angle_alpha   90.00
_cell.angle_beta   90.00
_cell.angle_gamma   90.00
#
_symmetry.space_group_name_H-M   'P 1'
#
loop_
_entity.id
_entity.type
_entity.pdbx_description
1 polymer ?
#
loop_
_entity_poly.entity_id
_entity_poly.type
_entity_poly.pdbx_seq_one_letter_code
_entity_poly.pdbx_strand_id
1 'polypeptide(L)'
;MSIATRVKFKRDSLGMTQAELAEKVGASQQAIEQLEGGKTKRPRYLPELAQALGVSIDWLLNGSPHANVAYVGPNEPKGKYPLISWISAGAWSEACEPYDLKDISEWYETDTNILGDGFWLRVEGDSMTSPVGQSVPEGHVVLVDTGREAKNGSLVVAKMVDANEATFKKLIIDGGNKYLKGLNPSWPMVPINGNCKIIGVVVEARVKFI
;
A
#
# COMPACT_ATOMS: atom_id res chain seq x y z
N MET A 1 -30.76 -12.60 4.42
CA MET A 1 -30.06 -13.91 4.18
C MET A 1 -29.55 -14.44 5.52
N SER A 2 -29.62 -15.74 5.73
CA SER A 2 -29.06 -16.40 6.94
C SER A 2 -27.55 -16.64 6.79
N ILE A 3 -26.87 -16.92 7.92
CA ILE A 3 -25.45 -17.34 7.89
C ILE A 3 -25.24 -18.55 6.95
N ALA A 4 -26.14 -19.52 6.99
CA ALA A 4 -26.12 -20.70 6.14
C ALA A 4 -26.06 -20.34 4.64
N THR A 5 -26.95 -19.45 4.22
CA THR A 5 -27.02 -18.99 2.82
C THR A 5 -25.77 -18.22 2.41
N ARG A 6 -25.22 -17.38 3.31
CA ARG A 6 -24.01 -16.60 3.05
C ARG A 6 -22.76 -17.48 2.92
N VAL A 7 -22.60 -18.46 3.83
CA VAL A 7 -21.49 -19.40 3.77
C VAL A 7 -21.53 -20.20 2.46
N LYS A 8 -22.68 -20.79 2.14
CA LYS A 8 -22.85 -21.55 0.90
C LYS A 8 -22.56 -20.70 -0.35
N PHE A 9 -23.14 -19.50 -0.43
CA PHE A 9 -22.91 -18.59 -1.54
C PHE A 9 -21.42 -18.25 -1.71
N LYS A 10 -20.73 -17.95 -0.61
CA LYS A 10 -19.32 -17.56 -0.67
C LYS A 10 -18.40 -18.74 -1.00
N ARG A 11 -18.67 -19.93 -0.45
CA ARG A 11 -17.96 -21.17 -0.78
C ARG A 11 -18.10 -21.50 -2.27
N ASP A 12 -19.34 -21.47 -2.79
CA ASP A 12 -19.62 -21.75 -4.21
C ASP A 12 -18.94 -20.73 -5.12
N SER A 13 -18.90 -19.44 -4.73
CA SER A 13 -18.19 -18.38 -5.48
C SER A 13 -16.67 -18.56 -5.53
N LEU A 14 -16.10 -19.28 -4.56
CA LEU A 14 -14.67 -19.63 -4.50
C LEU A 14 -14.37 -20.99 -5.14
N GLY A 15 -15.38 -21.67 -5.69
CA GLY A 15 -15.24 -22.98 -6.32
C GLY A 15 -14.90 -24.11 -5.37
N MET A 16 -15.10 -23.93 -4.06
CA MET A 16 -14.75 -24.93 -3.04
C MET A 16 -15.89 -25.93 -2.82
N THR A 17 -15.52 -27.20 -2.57
CA THR A 17 -16.42 -28.22 -2.02
C THR A 17 -16.61 -28.03 -0.52
N GLN A 18 -17.63 -28.64 0.05
CA GLN A 18 -17.83 -28.66 1.52
C GLN A 18 -16.68 -29.34 2.26
N ALA A 19 -16.06 -30.37 1.64
CA ALA A 19 -14.92 -31.09 2.21
C ALA A 19 -13.67 -30.18 2.27
N GLU A 20 -13.35 -29.46 1.19
CA GLU A 20 -12.23 -28.52 1.15
C GLU A 20 -12.40 -27.35 2.13
N LEU A 21 -13.63 -26.85 2.28
CA LEU A 21 -13.89 -25.82 3.28
C LEU A 21 -13.72 -26.38 4.69
N ALA A 22 -14.20 -27.59 4.95
CA ALA A 22 -14.06 -28.27 6.24
C ALA A 22 -12.59 -28.45 6.65
N GLU A 23 -11.75 -28.90 5.72
CA GLU A 23 -10.30 -29.04 5.92
C GLU A 23 -9.66 -27.71 6.27
N LYS A 24 -9.97 -26.64 5.51
CA LYS A 24 -9.41 -25.28 5.73
C LYS A 24 -9.77 -24.70 7.11
N VAL A 25 -10.93 -25.04 7.64
CA VAL A 25 -11.41 -24.49 8.94
C VAL A 25 -11.21 -25.46 10.11
N GLY A 26 -10.56 -26.59 9.89
CA GLY A 26 -10.34 -27.60 10.94
C GLY A 26 -11.63 -28.24 11.46
N ALA A 27 -12.66 -28.35 10.61
CA ALA A 27 -13.96 -28.92 10.95
C ALA A 27 -14.24 -30.20 10.15
N SER A 28 -15.30 -30.95 10.51
CA SER A 28 -15.76 -32.06 9.69
C SER A 28 -16.67 -31.59 8.55
N GLN A 29 -16.71 -32.33 7.44
CA GLN A 29 -17.63 -32.05 6.35
C GLN A 29 -19.10 -31.97 6.80
N GLN A 30 -19.49 -32.88 7.72
CA GLN A 30 -20.82 -32.88 8.34
C GLN A 30 -21.12 -31.57 9.08
N ALA A 31 -20.11 -30.97 9.73
CA ALA A 31 -20.29 -29.69 10.42
C ALA A 31 -20.57 -28.54 9.44
N ILE A 32 -19.91 -28.55 8.28
CA ILE A 32 -20.18 -27.59 7.20
C ILE A 32 -21.56 -27.83 6.60
N GLU A 33 -21.94 -29.08 6.35
CA GLU A 33 -23.27 -29.41 5.85
C GLU A 33 -24.39 -28.95 6.80
N GLN A 34 -24.23 -29.18 8.12
CA GLN A 34 -25.18 -28.72 9.14
C GLN A 34 -25.26 -27.19 9.22
N LEU A 35 -24.15 -26.51 9.03
CA LEU A 35 -24.10 -25.05 8.99
C LEU A 35 -24.83 -24.52 7.75
N GLU A 36 -24.53 -25.04 6.56
CA GLU A 36 -25.18 -24.65 5.30
C GLU A 36 -26.67 -25.06 5.25
N GLY A 37 -27.02 -26.14 5.94
CA GLY A 37 -28.42 -26.58 6.15
C GLY A 37 -29.17 -25.77 7.21
N GLY A 38 -28.53 -24.77 7.86
CA GLY A 38 -29.16 -23.87 8.83
C GLY A 38 -29.36 -24.44 10.22
N LYS A 39 -28.88 -25.66 10.51
CA LYS A 39 -28.98 -26.31 11.82
C LYS A 39 -28.04 -25.65 12.84
N THR A 40 -26.93 -25.08 12.40
CA THR A 40 -25.92 -24.38 13.22
C THR A 40 -25.93 -22.91 12.90
N LYS A 41 -26.16 -22.05 13.91
CA LYS A 41 -26.20 -20.58 13.74
C LYS A 41 -24.90 -19.87 14.14
N ARG A 42 -24.10 -20.46 15.05
CA ARG A 42 -22.83 -19.93 15.54
C ARG A 42 -21.84 -21.08 15.75
N PRO A 43 -21.10 -21.48 14.71
CA PRO A 43 -20.09 -22.52 14.83
C PRO A 43 -18.89 -22.02 15.67
N ARG A 44 -18.20 -22.92 16.37
CA ARG A 44 -17.02 -22.58 17.17
C ARG A 44 -15.83 -22.13 16.28
N TYR A 45 -15.79 -22.62 15.04
CA TYR A 45 -14.80 -22.30 14.01
C TYR A 45 -15.20 -21.07 13.15
N LEU A 46 -15.99 -20.15 13.72
CA LEU A 46 -16.46 -18.97 13.00
C LEU A 46 -15.32 -18.03 12.55
N PRO A 47 -14.25 -17.80 13.34
CA PRO A 47 -13.10 -17.02 12.88
C PRO A 47 -12.38 -17.67 11.69
N GLU A 48 -12.10 -18.96 11.76
CA GLU A 48 -11.45 -19.73 10.72
C GLU A 48 -12.31 -19.78 9.44
N LEU A 49 -13.63 -19.85 9.62
CA LEU A 49 -14.61 -19.82 8.53
C LEU A 49 -14.59 -18.46 7.81
N ALA A 50 -14.57 -17.36 8.56
CA ALA A 50 -14.49 -16.01 8.01
C ALA A 50 -13.18 -15.81 7.22
N GLN A 51 -12.08 -16.32 7.77
CA GLN A 51 -10.76 -16.30 7.12
C GLN A 51 -10.74 -17.12 5.84
N ALA A 52 -11.20 -18.37 5.88
CA ALA A 52 -11.22 -19.26 4.71
C ALA A 52 -12.10 -18.74 3.56
N LEU A 53 -13.17 -18.02 3.90
CA LEU A 53 -14.10 -17.45 2.94
C LEU A 53 -13.73 -16.01 2.52
N GLY A 54 -12.72 -15.38 3.15
CA GLY A 54 -12.28 -14.01 2.85
C GLY A 54 -13.36 -12.96 3.16
N VAL A 55 -14.09 -13.13 4.28
CA VAL A 55 -15.16 -12.22 4.72
C VAL A 55 -15.05 -11.91 6.21
N SER A 56 -15.72 -10.85 6.68
CA SER A 56 -15.77 -10.57 8.12
C SER A 56 -16.75 -11.48 8.86
N ILE A 57 -16.49 -11.71 10.15
CA ILE A 57 -17.42 -12.43 11.05
C ILE A 57 -18.77 -11.72 11.06
N ASP A 58 -18.77 -10.39 11.10
CA ASP A 58 -20.01 -9.60 11.12
C ASP A 58 -20.83 -9.80 9.83
N TRP A 59 -20.16 -9.85 8.68
CA TRP A 59 -20.84 -10.18 7.42
C TRP A 59 -21.45 -11.59 7.46
N LEU A 60 -20.74 -12.56 7.99
CA LEU A 60 -21.29 -13.92 8.13
C LEU A 60 -22.53 -13.96 9.04
N LEU A 61 -22.51 -13.23 10.15
CA LEU A 61 -23.60 -13.24 11.13
C LEU A 61 -24.77 -12.35 10.72
N ASN A 62 -24.49 -11.13 10.28
CA ASN A 62 -25.49 -10.05 10.14
C ASN A 62 -25.73 -9.68 8.67
N GLY A 63 -24.82 -10.02 7.74
CA GLY A 63 -24.92 -9.64 6.35
C GLY A 63 -24.64 -8.16 6.08
N SER A 64 -24.15 -7.44 7.07
CA SER A 64 -23.82 -6.03 6.91
C SER A 64 -22.54 -5.84 6.11
N PRO A 65 -22.53 -4.98 5.07
CA PRO A 65 -21.32 -4.67 4.30
C PRO A 65 -20.35 -3.74 5.08
N HIS A 66 -20.62 -3.47 6.35
CA HIS A 66 -19.86 -2.51 7.17
C HIS A 66 -18.64 -3.13 7.86
N ALA A 67 -17.89 -3.98 7.17
CA ALA A 67 -16.51 -4.17 7.57
C ALA A 67 -15.69 -3.06 6.91
N ASN A 68 -15.34 -2.03 7.66
CA ASN A 68 -14.32 -1.05 7.24
C ASN A 68 -12.94 -1.72 7.06
N VAL A 69 -12.84 -3.02 7.40
CA VAL A 69 -11.60 -3.80 7.37
C VAL A 69 -11.89 -5.18 6.78
N ALA A 70 -11.27 -5.51 5.67
CA ALA A 70 -11.21 -6.86 5.14
C ALA A 70 -9.89 -7.50 5.59
N TYR A 71 -9.94 -8.76 6.05
CA TYR A 71 -8.72 -9.53 6.26
C TYR A 71 -8.08 -9.87 4.91
N VAL A 72 -6.87 -9.41 4.70
CA VAL A 72 -6.12 -9.55 3.42
C VAL A 72 -5.21 -10.79 3.42
N GLY A 73 -5.11 -11.53 4.53
CA GLY A 73 -4.18 -12.66 4.70
C GLY A 73 -2.86 -12.25 5.35
N PRO A 74 -1.97 -13.21 5.64
CA PRO A 74 -0.63 -12.89 6.08
C PRO A 74 0.10 -12.15 4.96
N ASN A 75 0.68 -11.01 5.31
CA ASN A 75 1.49 -10.22 4.41
C ASN A 75 2.94 -10.70 4.55
N GLU A 76 3.48 -11.31 3.50
CA GLU A 76 4.90 -11.67 3.47
C GLU A 76 5.70 -10.50 2.92
N PRO A 77 6.65 -9.93 3.68
CA PRO A 77 7.50 -8.87 3.19
C PRO A 77 8.29 -9.34 1.96
N LYS A 78 8.23 -8.56 0.87
CA LYS A 78 8.99 -8.81 -0.35
C LYS A 78 10.36 -8.16 -0.33
N GLY A 79 10.58 -7.21 0.59
CA GLY A 79 11.84 -6.54 0.75
C GLY A 79 11.89 -5.65 1.98
N LYS A 80 13.11 -5.26 2.32
CA LYS A 80 13.42 -4.34 3.41
C LYS A 80 14.31 -3.23 2.88
N TYR A 81 13.89 -1.99 3.05
CA TYR A 81 14.54 -0.82 2.44
C TYR A 81 14.87 0.22 3.51
N PRO A 82 15.98 0.96 3.34
CA PRO A 82 16.45 1.94 4.31
C PRO A 82 15.57 3.21 4.31
N LEU A 83 15.41 3.83 5.48
CA LEU A 83 14.95 5.21 5.58
C LEU A 83 16.15 6.12 5.45
N ILE A 84 16.14 7.00 4.45
CA ILE A 84 17.24 7.94 4.17
C ILE A 84 16.77 9.39 4.25
N SER A 85 17.72 10.34 4.31
CA SER A 85 17.44 11.77 4.28
C SER A 85 17.17 12.28 2.87
N TRP A 86 16.57 13.47 2.74
CA TRP A 86 16.33 14.15 1.45
C TRP A 86 17.63 14.50 0.73
N ILE A 87 18.68 14.87 1.47
CA ILE A 87 20.03 15.12 0.93
C ILE A 87 20.58 13.84 0.32
N SER A 88 20.42 12.73 1.01
CA SER A 88 20.85 11.41 0.59
C SER A 88 20.14 10.94 -0.66
N ALA A 89 18.84 11.16 -0.73
CA ALA A 89 18.05 10.87 -1.91
C ALA A 89 18.50 11.72 -3.10
N GLY A 90 18.88 12.99 -2.87
CA GLY A 90 19.47 13.85 -3.88
C GLY A 90 20.80 13.31 -4.44
N ALA A 91 21.68 12.81 -3.58
CA ALA A 91 22.95 12.21 -3.96
C ALA A 91 22.80 10.85 -4.66
N TRP A 92 21.73 10.09 -4.37
CA TRP A 92 21.42 8.81 -5.02
C TRP A 92 21.40 8.90 -6.55
N SER A 93 21.00 10.04 -7.07
CA SER A 93 20.93 10.28 -8.49
C SER A 93 22.30 10.46 -9.18
N GLU A 94 23.38 10.67 -8.43
CA GLU A 94 24.70 11.04 -8.93
C GLU A 94 25.69 9.87 -9.00
N ALA A 95 25.22 8.63 -8.77
CA ALA A 95 26.05 7.41 -8.74
C ALA A 95 27.25 7.49 -7.77
N CYS A 96 27.25 8.43 -6.85
CA CYS A 96 28.12 8.39 -5.70
C CYS A 96 27.61 7.29 -4.79
N GLU A 97 28.45 6.37 -4.34
CA GLU A 97 28.06 5.44 -3.28
C GLU A 97 27.63 6.28 -2.07
N PRO A 98 26.33 6.47 -1.81
CA PRO A 98 25.90 7.56 -0.97
C PRO A 98 26.11 7.27 0.52
N TYR A 99 26.35 6.01 0.90
CA TYR A 99 26.42 5.64 2.31
C TYR A 99 27.20 4.36 2.55
N ASP A 100 27.97 4.34 3.60
CA ASP A 100 28.18 3.15 4.37
C ASP A 100 26.80 2.71 4.90
N LEU A 101 26.23 1.62 4.36
CA LEU A 101 24.95 1.03 4.80
C LEU A 101 24.92 0.76 6.32
N LYS A 102 26.08 0.86 6.97
CA LYS A 102 26.28 0.68 8.41
C LYS A 102 25.74 1.83 9.27
N ASP A 103 25.57 3.02 8.67
CA ASP A 103 25.10 4.21 9.40
C ASP A 103 23.56 4.39 9.34
N ILE A 104 22.86 3.53 8.58
CA ILE A 104 21.40 3.58 8.46
C ILE A 104 20.77 2.84 9.64
N SER A 105 20.14 3.59 10.54
CA SER A 105 19.54 3.07 11.76
C SER A 105 18.12 2.52 11.56
N GLU A 106 17.37 3.02 10.57
CA GLU A 106 15.97 2.67 10.36
C GLU A 106 15.76 1.97 9.02
N TRP A 107 15.08 0.81 9.07
CA TRP A 107 14.70 -0.01 7.91
C TRP A 107 13.25 -0.41 8.02
N TYR A 108 12.51 -0.30 6.91
CA TYR A 108 11.11 -0.69 6.83
C TYR A 108 10.90 -1.81 5.82
N GLU A 109 10.11 -2.79 6.21
CA GLU A 109 9.70 -3.89 5.33
C GLU A 109 8.50 -3.46 4.48
N THR A 110 8.37 -4.03 3.27
CA THR A 110 7.23 -3.82 2.38
C THR A 110 6.89 -5.10 1.61
N ASP A 111 5.63 -5.27 1.27
CA ASP A 111 5.13 -6.28 0.32
C ASP A 111 5.02 -5.74 -1.12
N THR A 112 5.29 -4.45 -1.29
CA THR A 112 5.31 -3.82 -2.62
C THR A 112 6.49 -4.34 -3.44
N ASN A 113 6.24 -4.70 -4.71
CA ASN A 113 7.29 -5.11 -5.62
C ASN A 113 8.06 -3.90 -6.13
N ILE A 114 9.36 -3.84 -5.85
CA ILE A 114 10.29 -2.80 -6.30
C ILE A 114 11.03 -3.30 -7.53
N LEU A 115 11.10 -2.49 -8.59
CA LEU A 115 11.72 -2.85 -9.87
C LEU A 115 13.18 -2.46 -9.96
N GLY A 116 13.59 -1.43 -9.22
CA GLY A 116 14.98 -0.98 -9.11
C GLY A 116 15.45 -1.01 -7.67
N ASP A 117 16.26 -0.02 -7.29
CA ASP A 117 16.61 0.21 -5.90
C ASP A 117 15.42 0.88 -5.19
N GLY A 118 15.25 0.54 -3.91
CA GLY A 118 14.20 1.09 -3.07
C GLY A 118 14.74 1.80 -1.84
N PHE A 119 14.10 2.88 -1.44
CA PHE A 119 14.36 3.55 -0.17
C PHE A 119 13.12 4.28 0.35
N TRP A 120 13.09 4.51 1.65
CA TRP A 120 12.05 5.29 2.30
C TRP A 120 12.52 6.71 2.57
N LEU A 121 11.59 7.66 2.49
CA LEU A 121 11.78 9.06 2.89
C LEU A 121 10.70 9.47 3.85
N ARG A 122 11.04 10.28 4.85
CA ARG A 122 10.05 10.91 5.73
C ARG A 122 9.58 12.21 5.08
N VAL A 123 8.28 12.37 4.91
CA VAL A 123 7.69 13.58 4.33
C VAL A 123 7.87 14.74 5.29
N GLU A 124 8.40 15.84 4.77
CA GLU A 124 8.62 17.10 5.47
C GLU A 124 7.83 18.23 4.78
N GLY A 125 7.26 19.10 5.59
CA GLY A 125 6.44 20.21 5.13
C GLY A 125 5.08 19.81 4.55
N ASP A 126 4.33 20.79 4.08
CA ASP A 126 2.92 20.66 3.72
C ASP A 126 2.63 20.60 2.22
N SER A 127 3.67 20.63 1.38
CA SER A 127 3.50 20.72 -0.09
C SER A 127 2.71 19.55 -0.68
N MET A 128 2.66 18.41 0.00
CA MET A 128 1.92 17.22 -0.41
C MET A 128 0.67 16.95 0.43
N THR A 129 0.26 17.93 1.24
CA THR A 129 -0.98 17.90 2.02
C THR A 129 -2.12 18.52 1.21
N SER A 130 -3.18 17.76 0.95
CA SER A 130 -4.33 18.23 0.21
C SER A 130 -5.61 18.09 1.03
N PRO A 131 -6.53 19.08 0.99
CA PRO A 131 -7.82 18.98 1.65
C PRO A 131 -8.80 18.05 0.93
N VAL A 132 -8.52 17.69 -0.32
CA VAL A 132 -9.39 16.86 -1.17
C VAL A 132 -8.58 15.84 -1.95
N GLY A 133 -9.05 14.60 -1.98
CA GLY A 133 -8.45 13.53 -2.76
C GLY A 133 -7.19 12.97 -2.14
N GLN A 134 -6.16 12.73 -2.96
CA GLN A 134 -4.89 12.17 -2.51
C GLN A 134 -4.10 13.20 -1.70
N SER A 135 -3.67 12.80 -0.51
CA SER A 135 -2.91 13.64 0.42
C SER A 135 -1.83 12.81 1.09
N VAL A 136 -0.63 13.35 1.23
CA VAL A 136 0.51 12.73 1.93
C VAL A 136 1.10 13.77 2.88
N PRO A 137 0.52 13.95 4.07
CA PRO A 137 0.96 14.93 5.04
C PRO A 137 2.37 14.69 5.59
N GLU A 138 2.92 15.71 6.21
CA GLU A 138 4.16 15.65 6.98
C GLU A 138 4.14 14.50 7.99
N GLY A 139 5.31 13.88 8.22
CA GLY A 139 5.49 12.76 9.13
C GLY A 139 5.19 11.38 8.52
N HIS A 140 4.49 11.31 7.37
CA HIS A 140 4.38 10.06 6.62
C HIS A 140 5.74 9.61 6.11
N VAL A 141 5.92 8.30 5.93
CA VAL A 141 7.06 7.75 5.20
C VAL A 141 6.60 7.23 3.84
N VAL A 142 7.36 7.52 2.80
CA VAL A 142 7.05 7.13 1.42
C VAL A 142 8.13 6.23 0.87
N LEU A 143 7.73 5.14 0.20
CA LEU A 143 8.62 4.21 -0.49
C LEU A 143 8.83 4.67 -1.92
N VAL A 144 10.08 4.81 -2.31
CA VAL A 144 10.53 5.23 -3.64
C VAL A 144 11.08 4.02 -4.39
N ASP A 145 10.65 3.84 -5.62
CA ASP A 145 11.14 2.83 -6.56
C ASP A 145 11.89 3.54 -7.70
N THR A 146 13.21 3.34 -7.78
CA THR A 146 14.06 4.01 -8.78
C THR A 146 13.98 3.35 -10.16
N GLY A 147 13.53 2.11 -10.25
CA GLY A 147 13.40 1.36 -11.51
C GLY A 147 12.05 1.57 -12.20
N ARG A 148 11.10 2.24 -11.57
CA ARG A 148 9.77 2.46 -12.10
C ARG A 148 9.70 3.71 -12.98
N GLU A 149 9.13 3.56 -14.17
CA GLU A 149 8.93 4.68 -15.08
C GLU A 149 7.88 5.66 -14.54
N ALA A 150 8.24 6.95 -14.49
CA ALA A 150 7.33 8.02 -14.08
C ALA A 150 6.40 8.41 -15.23
N LYS A 151 5.08 8.38 -14.96
CA LYS A 151 4.02 8.73 -15.92
C LYS A 151 3.25 9.96 -15.45
N ASN A 152 2.42 10.51 -16.31
CA ASN A 152 1.54 11.63 -15.93
C ASN A 152 0.70 11.24 -14.69
N GLY A 153 0.74 12.06 -13.66
CA GLY A 153 0.06 11.82 -12.39
C GLY A 153 0.86 11.03 -11.36
N SER A 154 2.03 10.48 -11.70
CA SER A 154 2.89 9.79 -10.74
C SER A 154 3.33 10.73 -9.62
N LEU A 155 3.35 10.23 -8.40
CA LEU A 155 4.06 10.87 -7.30
C LEU A 155 5.54 10.52 -7.42
N VAL A 156 6.40 11.52 -7.46
CA VAL A 156 7.82 11.35 -7.76
C VAL A 156 8.70 12.04 -6.74
N VAL A 157 9.86 11.46 -6.51
CA VAL A 157 10.98 12.13 -5.86
C VAL A 157 11.93 12.61 -6.97
N ALA A 158 12.25 13.88 -6.95
CA ALA A 158 13.05 14.53 -7.97
C ALA A 158 14.07 15.48 -7.35
N LYS A 159 15.18 15.72 -8.05
CA LYS A 159 16.22 16.68 -7.68
C LYS A 159 16.29 17.78 -8.72
N MET A 160 16.26 19.04 -8.29
CA MET A 160 16.58 20.16 -9.14
C MET A 160 18.11 20.29 -9.28
N VAL A 161 18.59 20.69 -10.46
CA VAL A 161 20.03 20.78 -10.74
C VAL A 161 20.77 21.68 -9.75
N ASP A 162 20.12 22.77 -9.33
CA ASP A 162 20.70 23.76 -8.42
C ASP A 162 20.37 23.49 -6.95
N ALA A 163 19.78 22.33 -6.63
CA ALA A 163 19.43 21.96 -5.26
C ALA A 163 20.26 20.77 -4.76
N ASN A 164 20.66 20.82 -3.50
CA ASN A 164 21.37 19.69 -2.87
C ASN A 164 20.40 18.61 -2.37
N GLU A 165 19.13 18.95 -2.22
CA GLU A 165 18.09 18.07 -1.67
C GLU A 165 17.11 17.64 -2.74
N ALA A 166 16.58 16.42 -2.58
CA ALA A 166 15.45 15.95 -3.37
C ALA A 166 14.14 16.61 -2.90
N THR A 167 13.14 16.60 -3.77
CA THR A 167 11.80 17.10 -3.48
C THR A 167 10.73 16.06 -3.85
N PHE A 168 9.63 16.05 -3.11
CA PHE A 168 8.49 15.17 -3.34
C PHE A 168 7.34 15.94 -3.99
N LYS A 169 6.93 15.54 -5.20
CA LYS A 169 5.89 16.24 -5.98
C LYS A 169 5.11 15.24 -6.84
N LYS A 170 4.04 15.74 -7.44
CA LYS A 170 3.28 15.05 -8.49
C LYS A 170 3.81 15.49 -9.86
N LEU A 171 4.14 14.52 -10.71
CA LEU A 171 4.51 14.78 -12.11
C LEU A 171 3.25 15.05 -12.92
N ILE A 172 3.23 16.19 -13.60
CA ILE A 172 2.20 16.55 -14.57
C ILE A 172 2.85 16.61 -15.95
N ILE A 173 2.24 15.96 -16.92
CA ILE A 173 2.64 16.01 -18.34
C ILE A 173 1.46 16.55 -19.12
N ASP A 174 1.63 17.72 -19.72
CA ASP A 174 0.59 18.39 -20.49
C ASP A 174 1.19 19.01 -21.76
N GLY A 175 0.62 18.65 -22.93
CA GLY A 175 1.07 19.18 -24.21
C GLY A 175 2.56 18.96 -24.51
N GLY A 176 3.17 17.89 -23.99
CA GLY A 176 4.60 17.61 -24.11
C GLY A 176 5.48 18.32 -23.07
N ASN A 177 4.93 19.24 -22.30
CA ASN A 177 5.61 19.90 -21.20
C ASN A 177 5.48 19.09 -19.92
N LYS A 178 6.51 19.13 -19.07
CA LYS A 178 6.53 18.44 -17.78
C LYS A 178 6.63 19.46 -16.64
N TYR A 179 5.92 19.17 -15.57
CA TYR A 179 5.87 20.03 -14.39
C TYR A 179 5.89 19.18 -13.11
N LEU A 180 6.46 19.75 -12.05
CA LEU A 180 6.32 19.25 -10.67
C LEU A 180 5.26 20.08 -9.95
N LYS A 181 4.23 19.41 -9.43
CA LYS A 181 3.12 20.05 -8.72
C LYS A 181 3.00 19.51 -7.30
N GLY A 182 2.84 20.37 -6.30
CA GLY A 182 2.39 19.99 -4.97
C GLY A 182 0.95 19.45 -5.00
N LEU A 183 0.59 18.59 -4.08
CA LEU A 183 -0.82 18.25 -3.86
C LEU A 183 -1.55 19.36 -3.11
N ASN A 184 -0.81 20.18 -2.35
CA ASN A 184 -1.32 21.39 -1.73
C ASN A 184 -1.54 22.47 -2.80
N PRO A 185 -2.78 22.96 -2.97
CA PRO A 185 -3.09 23.96 -4.00
C PRO A 185 -2.36 25.29 -3.82
N SER A 186 -1.88 25.61 -2.61
CA SER A 186 -1.15 26.83 -2.30
C SER A 186 0.29 26.85 -2.86
N TRP A 187 0.80 25.68 -3.28
CA TRP A 187 2.17 25.58 -3.82
C TRP A 187 2.17 25.75 -5.34
N PRO A 188 3.05 26.60 -5.89
CA PRO A 188 3.14 26.81 -7.32
C PRO A 188 3.64 25.55 -8.04
N MET A 189 3.22 25.43 -9.29
CA MET A 189 3.72 24.40 -10.21
C MET A 189 5.08 24.82 -10.78
N VAL A 190 6.05 23.92 -10.77
CA VAL A 190 7.42 24.18 -11.23
C VAL A 190 7.63 23.46 -12.57
N PRO A 191 8.01 24.17 -13.64
CA PRO A 191 8.30 23.57 -14.93
C PRO A 191 9.59 22.76 -14.90
N ILE A 192 9.61 21.63 -15.61
CA ILE A 192 10.80 20.82 -15.89
C ILE A 192 11.27 21.12 -17.31
N ASN A 193 12.39 21.80 -17.44
CA ASN A 193 12.97 22.22 -18.73
C ASN A 193 14.45 21.81 -18.83
N GLY A 194 14.79 20.60 -18.36
CA GLY A 194 16.16 20.07 -18.29
C GLY A 194 16.87 20.37 -16.97
N ASN A 195 16.23 21.11 -16.08
CA ASN A 195 16.76 21.52 -14.78
C ASN A 195 16.40 20.53 -13.63
N CYS A 196 15.83 19.38 -13.94
CA CYS A 196 15.34 18.45 -12.95
C CYS A 196 15.59 17.01 -13.38
N LYS A 197 16.04 16.18 -12.44
CA LYS A 197 16.18 14.73 -12.60
C LYS A 197 15.18 14.02 -11.69
N ILE A 198 14.33 13.16 -12.24
CA ILE A 198 13.47 12.28 -11.46
C ILE A 198 14.34 11.15 -10.92
N ILE A 199 14.32 10.94 -9.60
CA ILE A 199 15.07 9.90 -8.90
C ILE A 199 14.29 8.60 -8.88
N GLY A 200 12.98 8.68 -8.61
CA GLY A 200 12.11 7.52 -8.59
C GLY A 200 10.63 7.87 -8.38
N VAL A 201 9.81 6.85 -8.46
CA VAL A 201 8.35 6.93 -8.29
C VAL A 201 7.98 6.48 -6.89
N VAL A 202 7.13 7.24 -6.20
CA VAL A 202 6.56 6.85 -4.91
C VAL A 202 5.48 5.82 -5.16
N VAL A 203 5.65 4.64 -4.56
CA VAL A 203 4.79 3.47 -4.75
C VAL A 203 3.97 3.12 -3.52
N GLU A 204 4.37 3.62 -2.35
CA GLU A 204 3.70 3.37 -1.08
C GLU A 204 3.86 4.55 -0.14
N ALA A 205 2.88 4.78 0.73
CA ALA A 205 2.96 5.73 1.83
C ALA A 205 2.42 5.09 3.11
N ARG A 206 3.07 5.36 4.24
CA ARG A 206 2.67 4.86 5.56
C ARG A 206 2.66 5.96 6.60
N VAL A 207 1.79 5.79 7.58
CA VAL A 207 1.75 6.63 8.78
C VAL A 207 1.75 5.72 10.01
N LYS A 208 2.49 6.10 11.05
CA LYS A 208 2.41 5.48 12.37
C LYS A 208 1.59 6.39 13.27
N PHE A 209 0.55 5.83 13.86
CA PHE A 209 -0.16 6.47 14.96
C PHE A 209 0.44 5.96 16.26
N ILE A 210 0.88 6.88 17.13
CA ILE A 210 1.48 6.57 18.44
C ILE A 210 0.39 6.56 19.49
#